data_63a73e3c558a4eafacec58ee891a5685
#
_entry.id   63a73e3c558a4eafacec58ee891a5685
#
_cell.length_a   1.000
_cell.length_b   1.000
_cell.length_c   1.000
_cell.angle_alpha   90.00
_cell.angle_beta   90.00
_cell.angle_gamma   90.00
#
_symmetry.space_group_name_H-M   'P 1'
#
loop_
_entity.id
_entity.type
_entity.pdbx_description
1 polymer ?
#
loop_
_entity_poly.entity_id
_entity_poly.type
_entity_poly.pdbx_seq_one_letter_code
_entity_poly.pdbx_strand_id
1 'polypeptide(L)'
;MPATEILVFRDANGRIPMEDWLDFLPTKARAKCLHYVRLLARSGHELRRPIADILRDEIYELRPSHRGVQYRILYFFRDRDVVVLSHGIMKRQKVPDVEIRRAAERKRLVLADPKRYSFRLVPKEV
;
A
#
# COMPACT_ATOMS: atom_id res chain seq x y z
N MET A 1 -19.02 4.98 11.37
CA MET A 1 -17.57 4.83 11.40
C MET A 1 -16.94 5.65 10.32
N PRO A 2 -15.97 6.47 10.64
CA PRO A 2 -15.28 7.20 9.59
C PRO A 2 -14.50 6.22 8.73
N ALA A 3 -14.47 6.48 7.45
CA ALA A 3 -13.66 5.70 6.53
C ALA A 3 -12.19 6.01 6.78
N THR A 4 -11.32 5.03 6.48
CA THR A 4 -9.90 5.24 6.56
C THR A 4 -9.43 5.98 5.30
N GLU A 5 -8.67 7.04 5.51
CA GLU A 5 -8.10 7.78 4.39
C GLU A 5 -6.91 7.03 3.82
N ILE A 6 -6.82 6.93 2.50
CA ILE A 6 -5.73 6.23 1.83
C ILE A 6 -4.84 7.26 1.13
N LEU A 7 -3.60 7.31 1.56
CA LEU A 7 -2.57 8.13 0.94
C LEU A 7 -1.52 7.24 0.30
N VAL A 8 -0.66 7.82 -0.50
CA VAL A 8 0.48 7.12 -1.09
C VAL A 8 1.76 7.84 -0.72
N PHE A 9 2.85 7.10 -0.59
CA PHE A 9 4.17 7.67 -0.36
C PHE A 9 4.62 8.40 -1.63
N ARG A 10 5.18 9.58 -1.43
CA ARG A 10 5.79 10.40 -2.48
C ARG A 10 7.22 10.69 -2.06
N ASP A 11 8.19 10.40 -2.94
CA ASP A 11 9.58 10.61 -2.58
C ASP A 11 9.99 12.08 -2.75
N ALA A 12 11.23 12.37 -2.41
CA ALA A 12 11.73 13.75 -2.43
C ALA A 12 11.73 14.36 -3.84
N ASN A 13 11.70 13.52 -4.87
CA ASN A 13 11.66 13.97 -6.27
C ASN A 13 10.25 14.04 -6.81
N GLY A 14 9.25 13.80 -5.98
CA GLY A 14 7.85 13.85 -6.40
C GLY A 14 7.34 12.58 -7.02
N ARG A 15 8.12 11.50 -7.03
CA ARG A 15 7.66 10.23 -7.58
C ARG A 15 6.80 9.49 -6.57
N ILE A 16 5.82 8.77 -7.10
CA ILE A 16 4.89 8.00 -6.28
C ILE A 16 5.02 6.54 -6.69
N PRO A 17 5.83 5.75 -5.95
CA PRO A 17 6.10 4.37 -6.34
C PRO A 17 4.84 3.53 -6.52
N MET A 18 3.82 3.75 -5.70
CA MET A 18 2.58 2.98 -5.80
C MET A 18 1.88 3.21 -7.13
N GLU A 19 1.84 4.47 -7.59
CA GLU A 19 1.19 4.79 -8.86
C GLU A 19 1.97 4.19 -10.02
N ASP A 20 3.29 4.31 -10.00
CA ASP A 20 4.13 3.73 -11.04
C ASP A 20 3.91 2.22 -11.13
N TRP A 21 3.84 1.56 -9.97
CA TRP A 21 3.63 0.12 -9.94
C TRP A 21 2.25 -0.27 -10.48
N LEU A 22 1.21 0.46 -10.08
CA LEU A 22 -0.14 0.18 -10.57
C LEU A 22 -0.22 0.35 -12.09
N ASP A 23 0.42 1.38 -12.63
CA ASP A 23 0.41 1.63 -14.06
C ASP A 23 1.09 0.51 -14.84
N PHE A 24 2.02 -0.20 -14.20
CA PHE A 24 2.75 -1.28 -14.83
C PHE A 24 1.95 -2.58 -14.89
N LEU A 25 0.89 -2.71 -14.13
CA LEU A 25 0.12 -3.94 -14.03
C LEU A 25 -0.85 -4.08 -15.19
N PRO A 26 -1.16 -5.34 -15.61
CA PRO A 26 -2.28 -5.55 -16.52
C PRO A 26 -3.57 -4.98 -15.91
N THR A 27 -4.47 -4.55 -16.77
CA THR A 27 -5.68 -3.85 -16.35
C THR A 27 -6.49 -4.61 -15.30
N LYS A 28 -6.68 -5.91 -15.48
CA LYS A 28 -7.47 -6.69 -14.52
C LYS A 28 -6.76 -6.90 -13.20
N ALA A 29 -5.43 -7.05 -13.24
CA ALA A 29 -4.65 -7.16 -12.01
C ALA A 29 -4.71 -5.84 -11.24
N ARG A 30 -4.59 -4.72 -11.94
CA ARG A 30 -4.72 -3.40 -11.32
C ARG A 30 -6.08 -3.23 -10.66
N ALA A 31 -7.16 -3.62 -11.36
CA ALA A 31 -8.50 -3.52 -10.81
C ALA A 31 -8.64 -4.35 -9.53
N LYS A 32 -8.03 -5.54 -9.51
CA LYS A 32 -8.07 -6.39 -8.32
C LYS A 32 -7.33 -5.74 -7.16
N CYS A 33 -6.16 -5.15 -7.43
CA CYS A 33 -5.39 -4.45 -6.41
C CYS A 33 -6.17 -3.25 -5.86
N LEU A 34 -6.80 -2.47 -6.73
CA LEU A 34 -7.58 -1.32 -6.30
C LEU A 34 -8.80 -1.73 -5.49
N HIS A 35 -9.39 -2.88 -5.82
CA HIS A 35 -10.48 -3.42 -5.00
C HIS A 35 -10.00 -3.70 -3.56
N TYR A 36 -8.81 -4.26 -3.41
CA TYR A 36 -8.27 -4.51 -2.08
C TYR A 36 -7.96 -3.21 -1.34
N VAL A 37 -7.51 -2.18 -2.06
CA VAL A 37 -7.31 -0.86 -1.46
C VAL A 37 -8.64 -0.31 -0.95
N ARG A 38 -9.74 -0.51 -1.69
CA ARG A 38 -11.06 -0.08 -1.22
C ARG A 38 -11.51 -0.85 0.02
N LEU A 39 -11.18 -2.13 0.12
CA LEU A 39 -11.48 -2.89 1.34
C LEU A 39 -10.72 -2.32 2.54
N LEU A 40 -9.45 -1.92 2.30
CA LEU A 40 -8.66 -1.29 3.36
C LEU A 40 -9.26 0.05 3.77
N ALA A 41 -9.75 0.83 2.83
CA ALA A 41 -10.40 2.11 3.14
C ALA A 41 -11.64 1.92 4.01
N ARG A 42 -12.36 0.80 3.84
CA ARG A 42 -13.54 0.52 4.65
C ARG A 42 -13.22 0.01 6.03
N SER A 43 -12.23 -0.89 6.14
CA SER A 43 -11.98 -1.65 7.36
C SER A 43 -10.78 -1.16 8.15
N GLY A 44 -9.83 -0.46 7.50
CA GLY A 44 -8.68 0.10 8.18
C GLY A 44 -7.94 -0.91 9.04
N HIS A 45 -7.79 -0.59 10.32
CA HIS A 45 -7.08 -1.45 11.28
C HIS A 45 -7.69 -2.83 11.46
N GLU A 46 -8.94 -3.02 11.11
CA GLU A 46 -9.61 -4.29 11.34
C GLU A 46 -9.41 -5.29 10.20
N LEU A 47 -8.81 -4.86 9.11
CA LEU A 47 -8.62 -5.76 7.97
C LEU A 47 -7.60 -6.85 8.32
N ARG A 48 -7.96 -8.12 8.04
CA ARG A 48 -7.16 -9.28 8.42
C ARG A 48 -7.10 -10.27 7.25
N ARG A 49 -6.39 -11.37 7.46
CA ARG A 49 -6.34 -12.44 6.47
C ARG A 49 -7.75 -12.89 6.09
N PRO A 50 -7.96 -13.27 4.85
CA PRO A 50 -6.94 -13.46 3.80
C PRO A 50 -6.61 -12.18 3.05
N ILE A 51 -7.24 -11.05 3.36
CA ILE A 51 -7.11 -9.81 2.59
C ILE A 51 -5.82 -9.07 2.94
N ALA A 52 -5.48 -9.04 4.23
CA ALA A 52 -4.32 -8.28 4.72
C ALA A 52 -3.67 -9.03 5.87
N ASP A 53 -2.43 -8.68 6.16
CA ASP A 53 -1.70 -9.24 7.29
C ASP A 53 -0.65 -8.24 7.75
N ILE A 54 -0.13 -8.44 8.96
CA ILE A 54 0.97 -7.66 9.47
C ILE A 54 2.26 -8.40 9.18
N LEU A 55 3.30 -7.68 8.79
CA LEU A 55 4.62 -8.25 8.55
C LEU A 55 5.49 -8.08 9.81
N ARG A 56 6.20 -6.97 9.90
CA ARG A 56 6.95 -6.61 11.12
C ARG A 56 7.16 -5.10 11.13
N ASP A 57 7.58 -4.55 12.28
CA ASP A 57 7.83 -3.12 12.43
C ASP A 57 6.62 -2.28 12.05
N GLU A 58 5.42 -2.83 12.29
CA GLU A 58 4.15 -2.17 11.97
C GLU A 58 4.00 -1.87 10.49
N ILE A 59 4.61 -2.70 9.66
CA ILE A 59 4.39 -2.69 8.22
C ILE A 59 3.43 -3.82 7.91
N TYR A 60 2.42 -3.51 7.10
CA TYR A 60 1.34 -4.43 6.74
C TYR A 60 1.39 -4.71 5.26
N GLU A 61 0.68 -5.74 4.83
CA GLU A 61 0.54 -6.08 3.41
C GLU A 61 -0.91 -6.32 3.05
N LEU A 62 -1.35 -5.82 1.90
CA LEU A 62 -2.54 -6.30 1.22
C LEU A 62 -2.13 -7.48 0.34
N ARG A 63 -3.03 -8.44 0.16
CA ARG A 63 -2.68 -9.75 -0.41
C ARG A 63 -3.51 -10.12 -1.65
N PRO A 64 -3.65 -9.25 -2.65
CA PRO A 64 -4.43 -9.63 -3.83
C PRO A 64 -3.71 -10.69 -4.66
N SER A 65 -4.50 -11.54 -5.32
CA SER A 65 -3.95 -12.48 -6.29
C SER A 65 -4.83 -12.46 -7.54
N HIS A 66 -4.23 -12.76 -8.67
CA HIS A 66 -4.95 -12.77 -9.94
C HIS A 66 -4.24 -13.72 -10.89
N ARG A 67 -4.98 -14.72 -11.37
CA ARG A 67 -4.47 -15.72 -12.33
C ARG A 67 -3.17 -16.36 -11.84
N GLY A 68 -3.17 -16.74 -10.56
CA GLY A 68 -2.00 -17.42 -9.98
C GLY A 68 -0.85 -16.51 -9.58
N VAL A 69 -0.91 -15.23 -9.90
CA VAL A 69 0.13 -14.29 -9.50
C VAL A 69 -0.24 -13.68 -8.17
N GLN A 70 0.71 -13.70 -7.23
CA GLN A 70 0.52 -13.13 -5.91
C GLN A 70 1.10 -11.73 -5.89
N TYR A 71 0.27 -10.76 -5.55
CA TYR A 71 0.70 -9.38 -5.40
C TYR A 71 0.70 -9.01 -3.93
N ARG A 72 1.56 -8.08 -3.55
CA ARG A 72 1.56 -7.55 -2.18
C ARG A 72 1.71 -6.05 -2.27
N ILE A 73 0.86 -5.33 -1.52
CA ILE A 73 0.95 -3.88 -1.40
C ILE A 73 1.33 -3.60 0.04
N LEU A 74 2.53 -3.04 0.25
CA LEU A 74 3.01 -2.76 1.59
C LEU A 74 2.48 -1.41 2.05
N TYR A 75 1.97 -1.36 3.27
CA TYR A 75 1.40 -0.13 3.80
C TYR A 75 1.66 0.00 5.29
N PHE A 76 1.44 1.21 5.79
CA PHE A 76 1.57 1.49 7.22
C PHE A 76 0.52 2.55 7.59
N PHE A 77 0.27 2.67 8.88
CA PHE A 77 -0.65 3.69 9.37
C PHE A 77 0.14 4.92 9.78
N ARG A 78 -0.24 6.09 9.25
CA ARG A 78 0.30 7.36 9.71
C ARG A 78 -0.39 7.77 11.00
N ASP A 79 -1.68 7.51 11.05
CA ASP A 79 -2.54 7.74 12.16
C ASP A 79 -3.56 6.64 12.20
N ARG A 80 -4.42 6.63 13.20
CA ARG A 80 -5.41 5.59 13.37
C ARG A 80 -6.25 5.36 12.13
N ASP A 81 -6.68 6.45 11.49
CA ASP A 81 -7.58 6.38 10.35
C ASP A 81 -6.93 6.85 9.06
N VAL A 82 -5.60 6.85 8.99
CA VAL A 82 -4.87 7.27 7.80
C VAL A 82 -3.80 6.23 7.46
N VAL A 83 -3.93 5.66 6.28
CA VAL A 83 -3.00 4.66 5.75
C VAL A 83 -2.16 5.29 4.65
N VAL A 84 -0.89 4.92 4.60
CA VAL A 84 -0.02 5.30 3.49
C VAL A 84 0.43 4.02 2.78
N LEU A 85 0.17 3.94 1.48
CA LEU A 85 0.64 2.82 0.66
C LEU A 85 2.08 3.13 0.25
N SER A 86 3.01 2.24 0.61
CA SER A 86 4.42 2.42 0.28
C SER A 86 4.69 2.05 -1.17
N HIS A 87 4.40 0.82 -1.53
CA HIS A 87 4.65 0.32 -2.89
C HIS A 87 4.07 -1.08 -3.03
N GLY A 88 4.10 -1.57 -4.27
CA GLY A 88 3.65 -2.93 -4.57
C GLY A 88 4.78 -3.79 -5.07
N ILE A 89 4.64 -5.10 -4.91
CA ILE A 89 5.57 -6.08 -5.44
C ILE A 89 4.80 -7.30 -5.92
N MET A 90 5.42 -8.07 -6.78
CA MET A 90 4.95 -9.42 -7.08
C MET A 90 5.71 -10.37 -6.17
N LYS A 91 4.97 -11.23 -5.46
CA LYS A 91 5.55 -12.11 -4.46
C LYS A 91 5.74 -13.49 -5.04
N ARG A 92 6.89 -14.11 -4.79
CA ARG A 92 7.12 -15.49 -5.19
C ARG A 92 7.01 -16.45 -4.03
N GLN A 93 7.72 -16.18 -2.94
CA GLN A 93 7.66 -17.04 -1.76
C GLN A 93 7.23 -16.26 -0.54
N LYS A 94 8.04 -15.34 -0.07
CA LYS A 94 7.66 -14.44 1.02
C LYS A 94 8.10 -13.04 0.65
N VAL A 95 7.56 -12.05 1.34
CA VAL A 95 7.98 -10.67 1.10
C VAL A 95 9.45 -10.53 1.51
N PRO A 96 10.33 -10.10 0.60
CA PRO A 96 11.75 -9.94 0.96
C PRO A 96 11.93 -8.89 2.04
N ASP A 97 12.90 -9.15 2.93
CA ASP A 97 13.17 -8.25 4.04
C ASP A 97 13.52 -6.83 3.57
N VAL A 98 14.20 -6.71 2.43
CA VAL A 98 14.56 -5.41 1.90
C VAL A 98 13.33 -4.56 1.57
N GLU A 99 12.22 -5.20 1.18
CA GLU A 99 11.00 -4.45 0.89
C GLU A 99 10.35 -3.95 2.18
N ILE A 100 10.40 -4.75 3.22
CA ILE A 100 9.86 -4.33 4.52
C ILE A 100 10.68 -3.16 5.07
N ARG A 101 12.00 -3.24 4.97
CA ARG A 101 12.86 -2.15 5.42
C ARG A 101 12.64 -0.87 4.62
N ARG A 102 12.38 -1.01 3.31
CA ARG A 102 12.07 0.14 2.48
C ARG A 102 10.78 0.82 2.93
N ALA A 103 9.75 0.03 3.24
CA ALA A 103 8.50 0.57 3.74
C ALA A 103 8.69 1.22 5.10
N ALA A 104 9.50 0.62 5.98
CA ALA A 104 9.76 1.19 7.30
C ALA A 104 10.49 2.54 7.21
N GLU A 105 11.42 2.66 6.27
CA GLU A 105 12.11 3.93 6.05
C GLU A 105 11.13 4.99 5.51
N ARG A 106 10.25 4.60 4.62
CA ARG A 106 9.23 5.51 4.10
C ARG A 106 8.27 5.97 5.19
N LYS A 107 7.93 5.06 6.11
CA LYS A 107 7.12 5.43 7.26
C LYS A 107 7.82 6.50 8.09
N ARG A 108 9.12 6.33 8.33
CA ARG A 108 9.89 7.31 9.09
C ARG A 108 9.83 8.68 8.41
N LEU A 109 9.99 8.73 7.09
CA LEU A 109 9.94 9.98 6.34
C LEU A 109 8.55 10.63 6.42
N VAL A 110 7.51 9.83 6.26
CA VAL A 110 6.13 10.36 6.32
C VAL A 110 5.82 10.92 7.69
N LEU A 111 6.23 10.22 8.75
CA LEU A 111 5.98 10.71 10.11
C LEU A 111 6.75 12.00 10.40
N ALA A 112 7.94 12.15 9.80
CA ALA A 112 8.73 13.36 9.98
C ALA A 112 8.16 14.55 9.21
N ASP A 113 7.62 14.32 8.01
CA ASP A 113 7.11 15.40 7.17
C ASP A 113 5.98 14.88 6.27
N PRO A 114 4.77 14.78 6.81
CA PRO A 114 3.66 14.15 6.06
C PRO A 114 3.31 14.89 4.77
N LYS A 115 3.40 16.21 4.77
CA LYS A 115 3.03 16.97 3.57
C LYS A 115 3.99 16.73 2.44
N ARG A 116 5.27 16.54 2.74
CA ARG A 116 6.28 16.33 1.71
C ARG A 116 6.21 14.91 1.16
N TYR A 117 6.01 13.91 2.03
CA TYR A 117 6.23 12.51 1.69
C TYR A 117 4.95 11.70 1.50
N SER A 118 3.78 12.34 1.55
CA SER A 118 2.55 11.62 1.26
C SER A 118 1.62 12.47 0.40
N PHE A 119 0.76 11.78 -0.34
CA PHE A 119 -0.13 12.42 -1.27
C PHE A 119 -1.40 11.60 -1.37
N ARG A 120 -2.49 12.23 -1.78
CA ARG A 120 -3.74 11.56 -1.90
C ARG A 120 -3.71 10.59 -3.06
N LEU A 121 -4.17 9.37 -2.86
CA LEU A 121 -4.28 8.42 -3.96
C LEU A 121 -5.47 8.81 -4.83
N VAL A 122 -5.19 9.05 -6.10
CA VAL A 122 -6.23 9.31 -7.08
C VAL A 122 -6.13 8.25 -8.14
N PRO A 123 -6.94 7.17 -8.06
CA PRO A 123 -6.82 6.09 -9.05
C PRO A 123 -7.18 6.63 -10.42
N LYS A 124 -6.44 6.20 -11.41
CA LYS A 124 -6.83 6.49 -12.74
C LYS A 124 -8.13 5.83 -13.00
N GLU A 125 -9.07 6.53 -13.51
CA GLU A 125 -10.32 6.09 -13.62
C GLU A 125 -10.48 4.90 -14.25
N VAL A 126 -11.34 4.27 -13.96
CA VAL A 126 -11.58 3.01 -14.49
C VAL A 126 -12.89 2.96 -15.20
#